data_7fd9366b4019e0baf238c19ed0e07e9d
#
_entry.id   7fd9366b4019e0baf238c19ed0e07e9d
#
_cell.length_a   1.000
_cell.length_b   1.000
_cell.length_c   1.000
_cell.angle_alpha   90.00
_cell.angle_beta   90.00
_cell.angle_gamma   90.00
#
_symmetry.space_group_name_H-M   'P 1'
#
loop_
_entity.id
_entity.type
_entity.pdbx_description
1 polymer ?
#
loop_
_entity_poly.entity_id
_entity_poly.type
_entity_poly.pdbx_seq_one_letter_code
_entity_poly.pdbx_strand_id
1 'polypeptide(L)'
;MAGVFMELIKKQIHMNQWKGNVATQITLDDDFIVPDTMDDMEQVMLDTGEVQIESVKNQGDKVAVKGRLEFQVLYRREAGGLQTLGGSIPFEETVNVPNLEEKDYVGLNWMLEDLNTEMINSRKLGVQSIITLQVRVETLRDAEAAVDVDMEGGSPAAGAGLSEGDAGGAIQVETLKRTANAASIAVRRKDTYRIKEELSLTGGKPNMGQLLWREM
;
A
#
# COMPACT_ATOMS: atom_id res chain seq x y z
N MET A 1 34.61 51.63 0.12
CA MET A 1 34.73 50.13 0.12
C MET A 1 33.44 49.60 -0.46
N ALA A 2 33.44 49.17 -1.71
CA ALA A 2 32.29 48.47 -2.28
C ALA A 2 32.35 47.01 -1.76
N GLY A 3 31.37 46.62 -0.95
CA GLY A 3 31.24 45.26 -0.51
C GLY A 3 30.77 44.39 -1.69
N VAL A 4 31.41 43.26 -1.90
CA VAL A 4 30.91 42.26 -2.83
C VAL A 4 29.74 41.57 -2.14
N PHE A 5 28.55 41.75 -2.70
CA PHE A 5 27.36 41.05 -2.25
C PHE A 5 27.24 39.74 -3.02
N MET A 6 27.12 38.64 -2.30
CA MET A 6 26.93 37.32 -2.85
C MET A 6 25.55 36.81 -2.42
N GLU A 7 24.71 36.49 -3.41
CA GLU A 7 23.38 35.94 -3.18
C GLU A 7 23.27 34.50 -3.70
N LEU A 8 22.71 33.63 -2.91
CA LEU A 8 22.46 32.23 -3.32
C LEU A 8 21.13 32.14 -4.07
N ILE A 9 21.19 31.74 -5.34
CA ILE A 9 20.00 31.44 -6.13
C ILE A 9 19.48 30.07 -5.65
N LYS A 10 18.29 30.06 -5.07
CA LYS A 10 17.64 28.87 -4.54
C LYS A 10 16.51 28.43 -5.46
N LYS A 11 16.33 27.12 -5.55
CA LYS A 11 15.21 26.49 -6.24
C LYS A 11 14.43 25.62 -5.27
N GLN A 12 13.11 25.72 -5.29
CA GLN A 12 12.24 24.81 -4.54
C GLN A 12 12.17 23.46 -5.24
N ILE A 13 12.33 22.39 -4.45
CA ILE A 13 12.27 21.01 -4.88
C ILE A 13 11.15 20.33 -4.09
N HIS A 14 10.12 19.86 -4.80
CA HIS A 14 9.10 19.01 -4.22
C HIS A 14 9.58 17.57 -4.29
N MET A 15 9.73 16.91 -3.16
CA MET A 15 10.16 15.52 -3.11
C MET A 15 9.22 14.67 -2.26
N ASN A 16 9.05 13.43 -2.68
CA ASN A 16 8.37 12.41 -1.88
C ASN A 16 9.40 11.76 -0.95
N GLN A 17 9.16 11.87 0.34
CA GLN A 17 9.98 11.25 1.38
C GLN A 17 9.25 10.05 1.96
N TRP A 18 9.90 8.90 1.92
CA TRP A 18 9.44 7.74 2.66
C TRP A 18 9.71 7.92 4.16
N LYS A 19 8.67 7.80 4.99
CA LYS A 19 8.78 7.92 6.45
C LYS A 19 8.94 6.58 7.13
N GLY A 20 8.27 5.55 6.63
CA GLY A 20 8.36 4.23 7.24
C GLY A 20 7.37 3.21 6.68
N ASN A 21 7.54 2.00 7.16
CA ASN A 21 6.69 0.85 6.89
C ASN A 21 6.50 0.08 8.19
N VAL A 22 5.26 -0.21 8.52
CA VAL A 22 4.90 -1.00 9.72
C VAL A 22 4.01 -2.14 9.28
N ALA A 23 4.32 -3.35 9.70
CA ALA A 23 3.49 -4.52 9.47
C ALA A 23 2.94 -5.05 10.79
N THR A 24 1.70 -5.51 10.75
CA THR A 24 1.04 -6.22 11.86
C THR A 24 0.32 -7.45 11.31
N GLN A 25 0.18 -8.47 12.13
CA GLN A 25 -0.62 -9.65 11.82
C GLN A 25 -1.83 -9.69 12.73
N ILE A 26 -2.96 -10.04 12.17
CA ILE A 26 -4.20 -10.32 12.89
C ILE A 26 -4.59 -11.77 12.65
N THR A 27 -5.06 -12.41 13.72
CA THR A 27 -5.66 -13.74 13.65
C THR A 27 -7.15 -13.61 13.83
N LEU A 28 -7.92 -14.16 12.91
CA LEU A 28 -9.37 -14.29 13.03
C LEU A 28 -9.68 -15.74 13.36
N ASP A 29 -10.62 -15.94 14.26
CA ASP A 29 -11.09 -17.26 14.68
C ASP A 29 -12.58 -17.14 15.01
N ASP A 30 -13.43 -17.81 14.25
CA ASP A 30 -14.88 -17.75 14.41
C ASP A 30 -15.54 -19.07 13.98
N ASP A 31 -16.74 -19.29 14.51
CA ASP A 31 -17.53 -20.49 14.26
C ASP A 31 -18.79 -20.16 13.46
N PHE A 32 -19.04 -20.95 12.42
CA PHE A 32 -20.20 -20.79 11.55
C PHE A 32 -21.13 -21.99 11.64
N ILE A 33 -22.43 -21.71 11.80
CA ILE A 33 -23.46 -22.73 11.80
C ILE A 33 -24.01 -22.88 10.38
N VAL A 34 -24.08 -24.11 9.90
CA VAL A 34 -24.75 -24.44 8.63
C VAL A 34 -26.23 -24.11 8.77
N PRO A 35 -26.79 -23.25 7.90
CA PRO A 35 -28.21 -22.90 7.93
C PRO A 35 -29.12 -24.14 7.83
N ASP A 36 -30.26 -24.12 8.51
CA ASP A 36 -31.22 -25.25 8.51
C ASP A 36 -31.77 -25.60 7.12
N THR A 37 -31.67 -24.67 6.18
CA THR A 37 -32.04 -24.87 4.77
C THR A 37 -31.00 -25.64 3.96
N MET A 38 -29.84 -25.90 4.55
CA MET A 38 -28.72 -26.60 3.94
C MET A 38 -28.54 -27.97 4.57
N ASP A 39 -28.00 -28.91 3.76
CA ASP A 39 -27.73 -30.27 4.22
C ASP A 39 -26.51 -30.32 5.15
N ASP A 40 -26.48 -31.33 6.00
CA ASP A 40 -25.38 -31.61 6.92
C ASP A 40 -24.06 -31.87 6.16
N MET A 41 -22.98 -31.35 6.69
CA MET A 41 -21.64 -31.56 6.15
C MET A 41 -21.11 -32.93 6.54
N GLU A 42 -20.51 -33.63 5.57
CA GLU A 42 -19.75 -34.85 5.80
C GLU A 42 -18.25 -34.56 5.78
N GLN A 43 -17.80 -33.70 4.84
CA GLN A 43 -16.39 -33.37 4.66
C GLN A 43 -16.22 -32.05 3.94
N VAL A 44 -15.32 -31.21 4.42
CA VAL A 44 -14.80 -30.04 3.69
C VAL A 44 -13.89 -30.51 2.57
N MET A 45 -14.10 -29.99 1.37
CA MET A 45 -13.37 -30.36 0.17
C MET A 45 -12.40 -29.26 -0.29
N LEU A 46 -12.86 -28.02 -0.28
CA LEU A 46 -12.10 -26.84 -0.69
C LEU A 46 -12.56 -25.64 0.13
N ASP A 47 -11.66 -24.72 0.37
CA ASP A 47 -11.95 -23.40 0.92
C ASP A 47 -11.24 -22.30 0.14
N THR A 48 -11.76 -21.10 0.23
CA THR A 48 -11.13 -19.88 -0.29
C THR A 48 -11.57 -18.69 0.52
N GLY A 49 -10.70 -17.68 0.61
CA GLY A 49 -10.97 -16.43 1.33
C GLY A 49 -10.45 -15.22 0.59
N GLU A 50 -11.13 -14.10 0.77
CA GLU A 50 -10.74 -12.80 0.26
C GLU A 50 -10.86 -11.76 1.36
N VAL A 51 -9.83 -10.95 1.54
CA VAL A 51 -9.83 -9.84 2.49
C VAL A 51 -10.32 -8.58 1.79
N GLN A 52 -11.38 -8.00 2.31
CA GLN A 52 -11.92 -6.72 1.84
C GLN A 52 -11.69 -5.63 2.87
N ILE A 53 -10.98 -4.57 2.47
CA ILE A 53 -10.78 -3.40 3.32
C ILE A 53 -11.91 -2.40 3.08
N GLU A 54 -12.60 -2.03 4.15
CA GLU A 54 -13.74 -1.10 4.11
C GLU A 54 -13.32 0.34 4.37
N SER A 55 -12.40 0.54 5.32
CA SER A 55 -11.88 1.89 5.62
C SER A 55 -10.50 1.87 6.23
N VAL A 56 -9.73 2.94 5.91
CA VAL A 56 -8.44 3.24 6.51
C VAL A 56 -8.51 4.68 7.01
N LYS A 57 -8.25 4.92 8.30
CA LYS A 57 -8.34 6.24 8.92
C LYS A 57 -7.08 6.55 9.72
N ASN A 58 -6.52 7.74 9.49
CA ASN A 58 -5.46 8.28 10.32
C ASN A 58 -6.03 8.79 11.63
N GLN A 59 -5.42 8.43 12.75
CA GLN A 59 -5.80 8.82 14.10
C GLN A 59 -4.57 9.24 14.91
N GLY A 60 -3.96 10.37 14.53
CA GLY A 60 -2.73 10.83 15.16
C GLY A 60 -1.53 9.93 14.80
N ASP A 61 -0.99 9.20 15.78
CA ASP A 61 0.14 8.26 15.62
C ASP A 61 -0.31 6.82 15.29
N LYS A 62 -1.56 6.65 14.86
CA LYS A 62 -2.18 5.35 14.60
C LYS A 62 -2.95 5.36 13.28
N VAL A 63 -3.04 4.19 12.68
CA VAL A 63 -3.91 3.93 11.52
C VAL A 63 -4.93 2.89 11.90
N ALA A 64 -6.21 3.28 11.94
CA ALA A 64 -7.32 2.36 12.14
C ALA A 64 -7.74 1.76 10.80
N VAL A 65 -7.77 0.45 10.72
CA VAL A 65 -8.16 -0.34 9.55
C VAL A 65 -9.38 -1.16 9.91
N LYS A 66 -10.45 -1.01 9.12
CA LYS A 66 -11.63 -1.87 9.19
C LYS A 66 -11.76 -2.66 7.91
N GLY A 67 -12.12 -3.90 8.04
CA GLY A 67 -12.32 -4.79 6.92
C GLY A 67 -13.10 -6.04 7.32
N ARG A 68 -13.19 -6.96 6.39
CA ARG A 68 -13.75 -8.28 6.62
C ARG A 68 -13.03 -9.31 5.79
N LEU A 69 -12.97 -10.53 6.30
CA LEU A 69 -12.65 -11.72 5.55
C LEU A 69 -13.95 -12.30 4.99
N GLU A 70 -14.10 -12.38 3.68
CA GLU A 70 -15.14 -13.18 3.03
C GLU A 70 -14.56 -14.55 2.73
N PHE A 71 -15.25 -15.60 3.11
CA PHE A 71 -14.81 -16.96 2.84
C PHE A 71 -15.92 -17.78 2.17
N GLN A 72 -15.51 -18.82 1.45
CA GLN A 72 -16.40 -19.80 0.85
C GLN A 72 -15.80 -21.19 1.03
N VAL A 73 -16.65 -22.15 1.39
CA VAL A 73 -16.28 -23.55 1.59
C VAL A 73 -17.14 -24.43 0.70
N LEU A 74 -16.51 -25.31 -0.05
CA LEU A 74 -17.17 -26.39 -0.77
C LEU A 74 -17.10 -27.64 0.08
N TYR A 75 -18.23 -28.24 0.39
CA TYR A 75 -18.29 -29.44 1.19
C TYR A 75 -19.14 -30.52 0.55
N ARG A 76 -18.84 -31.78 0.92
CA ARG A 76 -19.66 -32.94 0.61
C ARG A 76 -20.77 -33.06 1.65
N ARG A 77 -22.00 -33.27 1.18
CA ARG A 77 -23.18 -33.45 2.03
C ARG A 77 -23.30 -34.90 2.46
N GLU A 78 -23.80 -35.19 3.65
CA GLU A 78 -24.13 -36.54 4.12
C GLU A 78 -25.16 -37.21 3.20
N ALA A 79 -26.12 -36.47 2.66
CA ALA A 79 -27.08 -36.97 1.66
C ALA A 79 -26.49 -37.19 0.27
N GLY A 80 -25.20 -36.96 0.07
CA GLY A 80 -24.48 -37.04 -1.21
C GLY A 80 -24.54 -35.74 -2.03
N GLY A 81 -23.54 -35.59 -2.90
CA GLY A 81 -23.34 -34.39 -3.72
C GLY A 81 -22.57 -33.28 -3.01
N LEU A 82 -22.35 -32.17 -3.70
CA LEU A 82 -21.57 -31.04 -3.23
C LEU A 82 -22.46 -29.83 -2.96
N GLN A 83 -22.08 -29.02 -1.99
CA GLN A 83 -22.75 -27.77 -1.64
C GLN A 83 -21.72 -26.75 -1.15
N THR A 84 -22.04 -25.45 -1.26
CA THR A 84 -21.17 -24.36 -0.81
C THR A 84 -21.79 -23.64 0.37
N LEU A 85 -20.95 -23.29 1.35
CA LEU A 85 -21.26 -22.40 2.46
C LEU A 85 -20.33 -21.20 2.37
N GLY A 86 -20.88 -19.98 2.50
CA GLY A 86 -20.11 -18.76 2.55
C GLY A 86 -20.40 -17.98 3.83
N GLY A 87 -19.44 -17.21 4.27
CA GLY A 87 -19.56 -16.36 5.45
C GLY A 87 -18.62 -15.17 5.39
N SER A 88 -18.69 -14.34 6.41
CA SER A 88 -17.88 -13.13 6.54
C SER A 88 -17.52 -12.88 7.99
N ILE A 89 -16.23 -12.63 8.25
CA ILE A 89 -15.69 -12.29 9.58
C ILE A 89 -15.21 -10.84 9.54
N PRO A 90 -15.88 -9.89 10.20
CA PRO A 90 -15.44 -8.52 10.29
C PRO A 90 -14.24 -8.40 11.23
N PHE A 91 -13.34 -7.45 10.92
CA PHE A 91 -12.23 -7.11 11.80
C PHE A 91 -11.99 -5.60 11.87
N GLU A 92 -11.43 -5.17 12.99
CA GLU A 92 -10.93 -3.83 13.18
C GLU A 92 -9.57 -3.91 13.86
N GLU A 93 -8.56 -3.30 13.24
CA GLU A 93 -7.19 -3.31 13.74
C GLU A 93 -6.64 -1.90 13.80
N THR A 94 -5.79 -1.64 14.81
CA THR A 94 -5.13 -0.35 15.00
C THR A 94 -3.62 -0.53 14.93
N VAL A 95 -3.02 -0.03 13.86
CA VAL A 95 -1.58 -0.09 13.64
C VAL A 95 -0.92 1.17 14.19
N ASN A 96 0.03 1.01 15.13
CA ASN A 96 0.83 2.13 15.64
C ASN A 96 1.87 2.54 14.61
N VAL A 97 1.85 3.82 14.22
CA VAL A 97 2.76 4.40 13.22
C VAL A 97 3.43 5.63 13.83
N PRO A 98 4.63 5.50 14.38
CA PRO A 98 5.31 6.63 15.04
C PRO A 98 5.54 7.80 14.07
N ASN A 99 5.35 9.02 14.55
CA ASN A 99 5.54 10.26 13.81
C ASN A 99 4.63 10.43 12.57
N LEU A 100 3.45 9.81 12.58
CA LEU A 100 2.44 10.02 11.55
C LEU A 100 1.84 11.44 11.71
N GLU A 101 1.80 12.18 10.64
CA GLU A 101 1.20 13.51 10.57
C GLU A 101 -0.06 13.48 9.69
N GLU A 102 -0.98 14.42 9.91
CA GLU A 102 -2.24 14.48 9.16
C GLU A 102 -2.04 14.63 7.64
N LYS A 103 -0.97 15.34 7.25
CA LYS A 103 -0.60 15.54 5.84
C LYS A 103 0.09 14.35 5.17
N ASP A 104 0.45 13.34 5.95
CA ASP A 104 1.13 12.17 5.41
C ASP A 104 0.17 11.30 4.60
N TYR A 105 0.71 10.73 3.55
CA TYR A 105 -0.01 9.73 2.78
C TYR A 105 0.21 8.35 3.38
N VAL A 106 -0.91 7.67 3.65
CA VAL A 106 -0.92 6.30 4.15
C VAL A 106 -1.37 5.36 3.05
N GLY A 107 -0.49 4.46 2.65
CA GLY A 107 -0.78 3.31 1.80
C GLY A 107 -0.97 2.07 2.66
N LEU A 108 -1.97 1.26 2.37
CA LEU A 108 -2.21 -0.03 3.01
C LEU A 108 -2.11 -1.13 1.96
N ASN A 109 -1.27 -2.12 2.23
CA ASN A 109 -1.26 -3.42 1.57
C ASN A 109 -1.71 -4.48 2.59
N TRP A 110 -2.35 -5.52 2.10
CA TRP A 110 -2.77 -6.64 2.93
C TRP A 110 -2.61 -7.95 2.18
N MET A 111 -2.45 -9.01 2.94
CA MET A 111 -2.32 -10.36 2.42
C MET A 111 -2.99 -11.35 3.37
N LEU A 112 -3.81 -12.23 2.83
CA LEU A 112 -4.27 -13.41 3.53
C LEU A 112 -3.13 -14.43 3.49
N GLU A 113 -2.50 -14.64 4.64
CA GLU A 113 -1.34 -15.54 4.77
C GLU A 113 -1.80 -17.00 4.87
N ASP A 114 -2.88 -17.21 5.62
CA ASP A 114 -3.42 -18.54 5.89
C ASP A 114 -4.93 -18.48 6.09
N LEU A 115 -5.60 -19.50 5.62
CA LEU A 115 -7.01 -19.79 5.86
C LEU A 115 -7.14 -21.27 6.16
N ASN A 116 -7.66 -21.59 7.32
CA ASN A 116 -7.94 -22.95 7.74
C ASN A 116 -9.41 -23.08 8.10
N THR A 117 -10.09 -24.03 7.47
CA THR A 117 -11.49 -24.33 7.75
C THR A 117 -11.60 -25.77 8.25
N GLU A 118 -12.16 -25.93 9.44
CA GLU A 118 -12.29 -27.22 10.09
C GLU A 118 -13.77 -27.54 10.41
N MET A 119 -14.20 -28.73 10.06
CA MET A 119 -15.52 -29.22 10.45
C MET A 119 -15.51 -29.63 11.92
N ILE A 120 -16.14 -28.84 12.79
CA ILE A 120 -16.30 -29.14 14.22
C ILE A 120 -17.34 -30.27 14.39
N ASN A 121 -18.42 -30.21 13.64
CA ASN A 121 -19.43 -31.26 13.50
C ASN A 121 -20.22 -31.04 12.18
N SER A 122 -21.17 -31.90 11.86
CA SER A 122 -21.93 -31.82 10.59
C SER A 122 -22.69 -30.51 10.36
N ARG A 123 -22.91 -29.72 11.43
CA ARG A 123 -23.65 -28.44 11.40
C ARG A 123 -22.81 -27.23 11.80
N LYS A 124 -21.52 -27.42 12.11
CA LYS A 124 -20.66 -26.36 12.61
C LYS A 124 -19.27 -26.41 11.98
N LEU A 125 -18.86 -25.27 11.44
CA LEU A 125 -17.56 -25.04 10.79
C LEU A 125 -16.77 -24.02 11.61
N GLY A 126 -15.52 -24.35 11.99
CA GLY A 126 -14.55 -23.40 12.49
C GLY A 126 -13.77 -22.77 11.32
N VAL A 127 -13.53 -21.47 11.39
CA VAL A 127 -12.77 -20.72 10.39
C VAL A 127 -11.69 -19.93 11.10
N GLN A 128 -10.44 -20.25 10.79
CA GLN A 128 -9.26 -19.55 11.31
C GLN A 128 -8.49 -18.91 10.16
N SER A 129 -7.99 -17.71 10.35
CA SER A 129 -7.16 -17.06 9.32
C SER A 129 -6.11 -16.15 9.92
N ILE A 130 -5.02 -15.98 9.17
CA ILE A 130 -3.94 -15.04 9.48
C ILE A 130 -3.88 -14.03 8.35
N ILE A 131 -4.01 -12.75 8.70
CA ILE A 131 -3.97 -11.63 7.75
C ILE A 131 -2.83 -10.71 8.15
N THR A 132 -1.93 -10.40 7.20
CA THR A 132 -0.90 -9.39 7.37
C THR A 132 -1.38 -8.06 6.79
N LEU A 133 -1.33 -7.01 7.61
CA LEU A 133 -1.54 -5.63 7.21
C LEU A 133 -0.20 -4.89 7.18
N GLN A 134 0.12 -4.26 6.06
CA GLN A 134 1.34 -3.50 5.88
C GLN A 134 1.00 -2.03 5.60
N VAL A 135 1.30 -1.16 6.55
CA VAL A 135 1.09 0.29 6.46
C VAL A 135 2.37 0.96 5.98
N ARG A 136 2.30 1.64 4.85
CA ARG A 136 3.38 2.44 4.28
C ARG A 136 3.05 3.93 4.41
N VAL A 137 4.01 4.71 4.91
CA VAL A 137 3.84 6.15 5.11
C VAL A 137 4.83 6.93 4.29
N GLU A 138 4.31 7.90 3.55
CA GLU A 138 5.05 8.80 2.71
C GLU A 138 4.60 10.25 2.97
N THR A 139 5.52 11.20 2.90
CA THR A 139 5.21 12.63 3.01
C THR A 139 5.75 13.40 1.81
N LEU A 140 5.02 14.43 1.37
CA LEU A 140 5.53 15.41 0.45
C LEU A 140 6.28 16.47 1.24
N ARG A 141 7.54 16.70 0.88
CA ARG A 141 8.39 17.70 1.51
C ARG A 141 8.94 18.66 0.47
N ASP A 142 8.78 19.93 0.79
CA ASP A 142 9.41 21.02 0.06
C ASP A 142 10.76 21.32 0.68
N ALA A 143 11.80 21.35 -0.13
CA ALA A 143 13.14 21.70 0.28
C ALA A 143 13.68 22.79 -0.66
N GLU A 144 14.45 23.71 -0.11
CA GLU A 144 15.19 24.67 -0.91
C GLU A 144 16.62 24.17 -1.14
N ALA A 145 17.07 24.17 -2.37
CA ALA A 145 18.45 23.89 -2.72
C ALA A 145 19.07 25.10 -3.41
N ALA A 146 20.27 25.47 -2.97
CA ALA A 146 21.08 26.46 -3.70
C ALA A 146 21.54 25.84 -5.02
N VAL A 147 21.15 26.45 -6.14
CA VAL A 147 21.47 25.96 -7.49
C VAL A 147 22.51 26.80 -8.19
N ASP A 148 22.68 28.06 -7.77
CA ASP A 148 23.67 28.97 -8.30
C ASP A 148 24.03 30.08 -7.28
N VAL A 149 25.01 30.89 -7.62
CA VAL A 149 25.48 32.03 -6.85
C VAL A 149 25.47 33.24 -7.76
N ASP A 150 24.77 34.30 -7.36
CA ASP A 150 24.86 35.61 -8.03
C ASP A 150 25.85 36.50 -7.28
N MET A 151 26.75 37.12 -8.02
CA MET A 151 27.72 38.06 -7.49
C MET A 151 27.49 39.44 -8.13
N GLU A 152 26.88 40.34 -7.42
CA GLU A 152 26.83 41.73 -7.83
C GLU A 152 28.23 42.35 -7.74
N GLY A 153 28.84 42.63 -8.91
CA GLY A 153 30.09 43.35 -9.00
C GLY A 153 31.28 42.66 -9.71
N GLY A 154 31.09 41.44 -10.22
CA GLY A 154 32.15 40.78 -10.97
C GLY A 154 31.69 39.51 -11.63
N SER A 155 31.75 39.45 -12.94
CA SER A 155 31.55 38.23 -13.73
C SER A 155 32.57 37.19 -13.32
N PRO A 156 32.20 35.90 -13.05
CA PRO A 156 33.20 34.88 -12.85
C PRO A 156 33.84 34.54 -14.18
N ALA A 157 34.98 35.13 -14.43
CA ALA A 157 35.80 34.79 -15.58
C ALA A 157 36.32 33.34 -15.36
N ALA A 158 35.78 32.41 -16.14
CA ALA A 158 36.36 31.11 -16.31
C ALA A 158 37.80 31.30 -16.89
N GLY A 159 38.81 30.98 -16.09
CA GLY A 159 40.16 30.78 -16.53
C GLY A 159 40.86 31.98 -17.15
N ALA A 160 41.49 32.83 -16.34
CA ALA A 160 42.53 33.73 -16.85
C ALA A 160 43.60 33.90 -15.79
N GLY A 161 44.82 33.80 -16.29
CA GLY A 161 46.04 33.75 -15.52
C GLY A 161 46.30 34.98 -14.69
N LEU A 162 47.14 34.78 -13.73
CA LEU A 162 47.73 35.75 -12.81
C LEU A 162 48.29 36.98 -13.55
N SER A 163 47.77 38.15 -13.29
CA SER A 163 48.48 39.42 -13.49
C SER A 163 48.79 39.98 -12.10
N GLU A 164 50.07 40.06 -11.79
CA GLU A 164 50.60 40.75 -10.64
C GLU A 164 50.28 42.24 -10.72
N GLY A 165 49.68 42.74 -9.66
CA GLY A 165 49.70 44.16 -9.33
C GLY A 165 48.32 44.80 -9.15
N ASP A 166 47.64 44.53 -8.04
CA ASP A 166 46.98 45.52 -7.24
C ASP A 166 46.59 44.95 -5.85
N ALA A 167 46.95 45.67 -4.79
CA ALA A 167 46.77 45.28 -3.42
C ALA A 167 45.33 45.62 -2.94
N GLY A 168 44.35 45.15 -3.65
CA GLY A 168 42.94 45.09 -3.22
C GLY A 168 42.57 43.61 -3.08
N GLY A 169 42.42 43.10 -1.84
CA GLY A 169 42.15 41.69 -1.59
C GLY A 169 40.91 41.22 -2.36
N ALA A 170 41.18 40.61 -3.51
CA ALA A 170 40.15 39.94 -4.28
C ALA A 170 39.68 38.68 -3.49
N ILE A 171 38.43 38.63 -3.11
CA ILE A 171 37.83 37.45 -2.55
C ILE A 171 37.71 36.42 -3.68
N GLN A 172 38.51 35.35 -3.59
CA GLN A 172 38.41 34.24 -4.51
C GLN A 172 37.36 33.26 -4.02
N VAL A 173 36.29 33.13 -4.79
CA VAL A 173 35.18 32.20 -4.46
C VAL A 173 35.26 31.00 -5.37
N GLU A 174 35.41 29.81 -4.78
CA GLU A 174 35.34 28.54 -5.47
C GLU A 174 33.96 27.91 -5.30
N THR A 175 33.30 27.53 -6.40
CA THR A 175 32.00 26.88 -6.37
C THR A 175 32.15 25.41 -6.78
N LEU A 176 31.68 24.50 -5.91
CA LEU A 176 31.59 23.08 -6.20
C LEU A 176 30.14 22.72 -6.53
N LYS A 177 29.87 22.42 -7.81
CA LYS A 177 28.51 21.95 -8.23
C LYS A 177 28.43 20.42 -8.15
N ARG A 178 27.36 19.94 -7.54
CA ARG A 178 27.05 18.51 -7.49
C ARG A 178 25.66 18.26 -8.07
N THR A 179 25.49 17.16 -8.78
CA THR A 179 24.17 16.71 -9.27
C THR A 179 23.54 15.81 -8.23
N ALA A 180 22.29 16.10 -7.86
CA ALA A 180 21.47 15.26 -7.05
C ALA A 180 20.18 14.93 -7.81
N ASN A 181 19.74 13.65 -7.72
CA ASN A 181 18.48 13.23 -8.28
C ASN A 181 17.44 13.17 -7.17
N ALA A 182 16.30 13.84 -7.38
CA ALA A 182 15.16 13.79 -6.47
C ALA A 182 13.96 13.20 -7.20
N ALA A 183 13.24 12.28 -6.53
CA ALA A 183 11.99 11.73 -7.03
C ALA A 183 10.82 12.51 -6.44
N SER A 184 9.85 12.86 -7.29
CA SER A 184 8.61 13.51 -6.87
C SER A 184 7.41 12.77 -7.46
N ILE A 185 6.31 12.74 -6.71
CA ILE A 185 5.05 12.17 -7.18
C ILE A 185 4.26 13.30 -7.84
N ALA A 186 4.11 13.25 -9.17
CA ALA A 186 3.30 14.18 -9.92
C ALA A 186 1.80 13.88 -9.80
N VAL A 187 1.44 12.59 -9.84
CA VAL A 187 0.04 12.14 -9.75
C VAL A 187 -0.01 10.81 -8.99
N ARG A 188 -0.98 10.70 -8.09
CA ARG A 188 -1.34 9.44 -7.44
C ARG A 188 -2.83 9.18 -7.67
N ARG A 189 -3.13 8.06 -8.30
CA ARG A 189 -4.50 7.67 -8.62
C ARG A 189 -4.69 6.17 -8.37
N LYS A 190 -5.84 5.82 -7.81
CA LYS A 190 -6.29 4.44 -7.69
C LYS A 190 -7.54 4.28 -8.57
N ASP A 191 -7.47 3.38 -9.52
CA ASP A 191 -8.58 3.05 -10.41
C ASP A 191 -9.02 1.61 -10.17
N THR A 192 -10.33 1.39 -10.30
CA THR A 192 -10.93 0.05 -10.22
C THR A 192 -11.47 -0.30 -11.61
N TYR A 193 -11.03 -1.43 -12.13
CA TYR A 193 -11.47 -1.95 -13.41
C TYR A 193 -12.39 -3.14 -13.18
N ARG A 194 -13.51 -3.18 -13.92
CA ARG A 194 -14.40 -4.33 -13.97
C ARG A 194 -14.22 -5.01 -15.31
N ILE A 195 -13.77 -6.27 -15.29
CA ILE A 195 -13.64 -7.11 -16.46
C ILE A 195 -14.85 -8.03 -16.48
N LYS A 196 -15.49 -8.15 -17.64
CA LYS A 196 -16.58 -9.09 -17.89
C LYS A 196 -16.22 -9.89 -19.13
N GLU A 197 -16.20 -11.20 -18.99
CA GLU A 197 -15.93 -12.14 -20.07
C GLU A 197 -16.99 -13.23 -20.10
N GLU A 198 -17.40 -13.65 -21.29
CA GLU A 198 -18.33 -14.75 -21.50
C GLU A 198 -17.55 -15.97 -21.96
N LEU A 199 -17.66 -17.06 -21.18
CA LEU A 199 -17.03 -18.32 -21.52
C LEU A 199 -18.06 -19.28 -22.12
N SER A 200 -17.75 -19.81 -23.30
CA SER A 200 -18.59 -20.81 -23.97
C SER A 200 -18.02 -22.21 -23.72
N LEU A 201 -18.89 -23.15 -23.35
CA LEU A 201 -18.49 -24.55 -23.24
C LEU A 201 -18.27 -25.12 -24.65
N THR A 202 -17.17 -25.84 -24.83
CA THR A 202 -16.87 -26.55 -26.09
C THR A 202 -17.92 -27.61 -26.35
N GLY A 203 -18.29 -27.78 -27.65
CA GLY A 203 -19.31 -28.75 -28.07
C GLY A 203 -19.04 -30.17 -27.53
N GLY A 204 -20.12 -30.88 -27.18
CA GLY A 204 -20.08 -32.22 -26.62
C GLY A 204 -20.02 -32.32 -25.07
N LYS A 205 -19.92 -31.19 -24.36
CA LYS A 205 -20.09 -31.14 -22.92
C LYS A 205 -21.55 -30.87 -22.53
N PRO A 206 -22.02 -31.42 -21.37
CA PRO A 206 -23.37 -31.10 -20.91
C PRO A 206 -23.50 -29.61 -20.57
N ASN A 207 -24.74 -29.11 -20.67
CA ASN A 207 -25.04 -27.73 -20.27
C ASN A 207 -24.71 -27.51 -18.79
N MET A 208 -24.19 -26.32 -18.48
CA MET A 208 -23.95 -25.93 -17.10
C MET A 208 -25.27 -25.70 -16.39
N GLY A 209 -25.52 -26.46 -15.32
CA GLY A 209 -26.73 -26.31 -14.50
C GLY A 209 -26.51 -25.27 -13.38
N GLN A 210 -25.44 -25.40 -12.63
CA GLN A 210 -25.12 -24.52 -11.50
C GLN A 210 -23.62 -24.39 -11.34
N LEU A 211 -23.18 -23.18 -11.03
CA LEU A 211 -21.80 -22.91 -10.59
C LEU A 211 -21.75 -23.07 -9.06
N LEU A 212 -21.04 -24.08 -8.59
CA LEU A 212 -20.86 -24.34 -7.15
C LEU A 212 -19.62 -23.70 -6.58
N TRP A 213 -18.58 -23.53 -7.40
CA TRP A 213 -17.29 -23.03 -6.98
C TRP A 213 -16.65 -22.13 -8.02
N ARG A 214 -15.97 -21.09 -7.56
CA ARG A 214 -15.05 -20.27 -8.36
C ARG A 214 -13.83 -19.93 -7.52
N GLU A 215 -12.69 -19.98 -8.11
CA GLU A 215 -11.45 -19.46 -7.52
C GLU A 215 -11.27 -18.00 -7.97
N MET A 216 -10.90 -17.12 -7.04
CA MET A 216 -10.72 -15.67 -7.30
C MET A 216 -9.27 -15.27 -7.19
#